data_6c62648d527e3183e83a58b75dd55b19
#
_entry.id   6c62648d527e3183e83a58b75dd55b19
#
_cell.length_a   1.000
_cell.length_b   1.000
_cell.length_c   1.000
_cell.angle_alpha   90.00
_cell.angle_beta   90.00
_cell.angle_gamma   90.00
#
_symmetry.space_group_name_H-M   'P 1'
#
loop_
_entity.id
_entity.type
_entity.pdbx_description
1 polymer ?
#
loop_
_entity_poly.entity_id
_entity_poly.type
_entity_poly.pdbx_seq_one_letter_code
_entity_poly.pdbx_strand_id
1 'polypeptide(L)'
;MSIVTISDSIKYIGVDDTTLDLFESQYIIPNGVSYNSYIILDDKIAVMDTADARKTTEWFENLDRELAGRTPDYLVVSHLEPDHSANIQLFAEKYPAAKLVLSAKAKAMLPQFFDIAELDERCVVVKEGETLELGAHKLQFFMAPMVHWPEVMVGYEATEKVLFSADAFGKFGALSADEDWTCEA
;
A
#
# COMPACT_ATOMS: atom_id res chain seq x y z
N MET A 1 -15.13 11.78 7.37
CA MET A 1 -14.34 10.94 6.45
C MET A 1 -14.42 11.56 5.06
N SER A 2 -13.35 12.15 4.56
CA SER A 2 -13.31 12.52 3.15
C SER A 2 -13.14 11.24 2.35
N ILE A 3 -14.14 10.90 1.54
CA ILE A 3 -14.04 9.75 0.63
C ILE A 3 -13.22 10.23 -0.56
N VAL A 4 -11.96 9.83 -0.61
CA VAL A 4 -11.13 10.04 -1.80
C VAL A 4 -11.57 9.01 -2.82
N THR A 5 -12.31 9.45 -3.82
CA THR A 5 -12.73 8.60 -4.94
C THR A 5 -11.71 8.75 -6.06
N ILE A 6 -11.01 7.66 -6.41
CA ILE A 6 -10.10 7.62 -7.55
C ILE A 6 -10.90 7.22 -8.80
N SER A 7 -11.58 6.08 -8.73
CA SER A 7 -12.46 5.59 -9.76
C SER A 7 -13.50 4.60 -9.19
N ASP A 8 -14.31 3.99 -10.05
CA ASP A 8 -15.26 2.95 -9.63
C ASP A 8 -14.55 1.65 -9.23
N SER A 9 -13.39 1.37 -9.80
CA SER A 9 -12.62 0.15 -9.60
C SER A 9 -11.50 0.33 -8.58
N ILE A 10 -10.91 1.53 -8.47
CA ILE A 10 -9.79 1.84 -7.59
C ILE A 10 -10.28 2.70 -6.43
N LYS A 11 -10.21 2.14 -5.23
CA LYS A 11 -10.68 2.80 -4.00
C LYS A 11 -9.53 3.07 -3.04
N TYR A 12 -9.62 4.20 -2.35
CA TYR A 12 -8.75 4.50 -1.21
C TYR A 12 -9.26 3.78 0.04
N ILE A 13 -8.38 3.01 0.66
CA ILE A 13 -8.64 2.28 1.92
C ILE A 13 -7.65 2.66 3.02
N GLY A 14 -6.86 3.68 2.79
CA GLY A 14 -5.90 4.21 3.77
C GLY A 14 -6.58 4.85 4.96
N VAL A 15 -5.77 5.31 5.91
CA VAL A 15 -6.23 5.88 7.18
C VAL A 15 -5.46 7.14 7.51
N ASP A 16 -6.17 8.17 7.96
CA ASP A 16 -5.58 9.37 8.52
C ASP A 16 -5.19 9.19 9.99
N ASP A 17 -4.01 9.65 10.37
CA ASP A 17 -3.59 9.74 11.75
C ASP A 17 -3.26 11.19 12.12
N THR A 18 -4.19 11.84 12.80
CA THR A 18 -4.07 13.21 13.32
C THR A 18 -3.69 13.23 14.80
N THR A 19 -3.39 12.07 15.39
CA THR A 19 -3.05 11.94 16.81
C THR A 19 -1.56 11.86 17.06
N LEU A 20 -0.76 11.85 16.00
CA LEU A 20 0.68 11.72 16.03
C LEU A 20 1.34 13.10 16.01
N ASP A 21 2.15 13.40 17.01
CA ASP A 21 2.90 14.68 17.06
C ASP A 21 4.19 14.63 16.22
N LEU A 22 4.81 13.45 16.15
CA LEU A 22 6.08 13.23 15.45
C LEU A 22 6.00 11.96 14.59
N PHE A 23 6.23 12.08 13.29
CA PHE A 23 6.45 10.93 12.42
C PHE A 23 7.90 10.47 12.57
N GLU A 24 8.13 9.15 12.65
CA GLU A 24 9.43 8.52 12.91
C GLU A 24 10.22 9.11 14.08
N SER A 25 9.54 9.70 15.07
CA SER A 25 10.14 10.36 16.25
C SER A 25 11.02 11.57 15.93
N GLN A 26 10.96 12.10 14.70
CA GLN A 26 11.82 13.21 14.27
C GLN A 26 11.11 14.30 13.45
N TYR A 27 10.09 13.94 12.67
CA TYR A 27 9.40 14.91 11.81
C TYR A 27 8.15 15.44 12.49
N ILE A 28 8.09 16.76 12.69
CA ILE A 28 6.90 17.44 13.23
C ILE A 28 5.81 17.45 12.14
N ILE A 29 4.64 16.90 12.45
CA ILE A 29 3.52 16.76 11.51
C ILE A 29 2.25 17.42 12.10
N PRO A 30 2.14 18.74 12.10
CA PRO A 30 1.04 19.47 12.75
C PRO A 30 -0.34 19.13 12.18
N ASN A 31 -0.39 18.66 10.93
CA ASN A 31 -1.61 18.29 10.24
C ASN A 31 -1.78 16.76 10.12
N GLY A 32 -1.03 16.00 10.93
CA GLY A 32 -1.06 14.54 10.91
C GLY A 32 -0.40 13.93 9.67
N VAL A 33 -0.77 12.70 9.36
CA VAL A 33 -0.28 11.92 8.22
C VAL A 33 -1.39 11.02 7.69
N SER A 34 -1.35 10.68 6.41
CA SER A 34 -2.19 9.67 5.80
C SER A 34 -1.34 8.45 5.47
N TYR A 35 -1.76 7.29 5.98
CA TYR A 35 -1.20 6.00 5.57
C TYR A 35 -1.93 5.54 4.31
N ASN A 36 -1.28 5.69 3.17
CA ASN A 36 -1.91 5.51 1.88
C ASN A 36 -1.96 4.03 1.49
N SER A 37 -3.16 3.50 1.38
CA SER A 37 -3.43 2.16 0.88
C SER A 37 -4.63 2.17 -0.04
N TYR A 38 -4.62 1.28 -1.04
CA TYR A 38 -5.66 1.27 -2.07
C TYR A 38 -6.09 -0.17 -2.36
N ILE A 39 -7.27 -0.31 -2.95
CA ILE A 39 -7.77 -1.59 -3.47
C ILE A 39 -8.17 -1.42 -4.93
N ILE A 40 -7.79 -2.39 -5.76
CA ILE A 40 -8.23 -2.50 -7.15
C ILE A 40 -9.21 -3.67 -7.23
N LEU A 41 -10.45 -3.37 -7.55
CA LEU A 41 -11.55 -4.31 -7.65
C LEU A 41 -11.72 -4.76 -9.10
N ASP A 42 -11.36 -6.02 -9.35
CA ASP A 42 -11.47 -6.64 -10.67
C ASP A 42 -11.83 -8.12 -10.53
N ASP A 43 -11.62 -8.95 -11.56
CA ASP A 43 -11.72 -10.40 -11.48
C ASP A 43 -10.82 -10.93 -10.37
N LYS A 44 -9.59 -10.45 -10.31
CA LYS A 44 -8.67 -10.58 -9.17
C LYS A 44 -8.52 -9.26 -8.46
N ILE A 45 -8.50 -9.33 -7.14
CA ILE A 45 -8.41 -8.15 -6.29
C ILE A 45 -6.97 -7.95 -5.83
N ALA A 46 -6.44 -6.75 -6.05
CA ALA A 46 -5.14 -6.34 -5.53
C ALA A 46 -5.30 -5.23 -4.48
N VAL A 47 -4.64 -5.42 -3.34
CA VAL A 47 -4.46 -4.40 -2.30
C VAL A 47 -3.07 -3.80 -2.47
N MET A 48 -2.95 -2.48 -2.44
CA MET A 48 -1.69 -1.74 -2.58
C MET A 48 -1.26 -1.21 -1.22
N ASP A 49 -0.17 -1.75 -0.70
CA ASP A 49 0.39 -1.47 0.64
C ASP A 49 -0.62 -1.66 1.79
N THR A 50 -0.18 -1.44 3.01
CA THR A 50 -1.01 -1.49 4.22
C THR A 50 -0.97 -0.13 4.94
N ALA A 51 -1.12 -0.11 6.26
CA ALA A 51 -1.04 1.08 7.09
C ALA A 51 -0.16 0.83 8.32
N ASP A 52 0.16 1.88 9.07
CA ASP A 52 0.86 1.78 10.36
C ASP A 52 0.08 0.92 11.38
N ALA A 53 0.80 0.25 12.27
CA ALA A 53 0.24 -0.64 13.29
C ALA A 53 -0.77 0.05 14.22
N ARG A 54 -0.64 1.37 14.44
CA ARG A 54 -1.60 2.14 15.25
C ARG A 54 -2.98 2.21 14.64
N LYS A 55 -3.08 2.03 13.34
CA LYS A 55 -4.31 2.13 12.55
C LYS A 55 -4.79 0.80 11.96
N THR A 56 -4.27 -0.32 12.46
CA THR A 56 -4.59 -1.67 12.00
C THR A 56 -6.10 -1.91 11.91
N THR A 57 -6.85 -1.60 12.97
CA THR A 57 -8.29 -1.86 13.01
C THR A 57 -9.04 -1.05 11.96
N GLU A 58 -8.78 0.25 11.87
CA GLU A 58 -9.44 1.14 10.91
C GLU A 58 -9.12 0.73 9.46
N TRP A 59 -7.86 0.34 9.20
CA TRP A 59 -7.44 -0.12 7.89
C TRP A 59 -8.16 -1.40 7.47
N PHE A 60 -8.25 -2.40 8.37
CA PHE A 60 -9.00 -3.63 8.06
C PHE A 60 -10.50 -3.39 7.90
N GLU A 61 -11.09 -2.47 8.66
CA GLU A 61 -12.50 -2.07 8.48
C GLU A 61 -12.74 -1.43 7.10
N ASN A 62 -11.81 -0.58 6.64
CA ASN A 62 -11.86 0.01 5.32
C ASN A 62 -11.72 -1.06 4.23
N LEU A 63 -10.76 -1.97 4.38
CA LEU A 63 -10.53 -3.08 3.45
C LEU A 63 -11.76 -4.01 3.37
N ASP A 64 -12.29 -4.44 4.51
CA ASP A 64 -13.45 -5.34 4.58
C ASP A 64 -14.70 -4.70 3.96
N ARG A 65 -14.88 -3.40 4.14
CA ARG A 65 -15.98 -2.65 3.54
C ARG A 65 -15.92 -2.68 2.01
N GLU A 66 -14.76 -2.40 1.42
CA GLU A 66 -14.60 -2.40 -0.04
C GLU A 66 -14.58 -3.82 -0.63
N LEU A 67 -14.09 -4.81 0.09
CA LEU A 67 -14.16 -6.22 -0.32
C LEU A 67 -15.60 -6.73 -0.40
N ALA A 68 -16.52 -6.20 0.42
CA ALA A 68 -17.93 -6.58 0.43
C ALA A 68 -18.17 -8.10 0.47
N GLY A 69 -17.35 -8.83 1.25
CA GLY A 69 -17.41 -10.28 1.38
C GLY A 69 -16.57 -11.07 0.37
N ARG A 70 -15.92 -10.41 -0.57
CA ARG A 70 -14.88 -11.02 -1.43
C ARG A 70 -13.57 -11.19 -0.64
N THR A 71 -12.63 -11.91 -1.22
CA THR A 71 -11.27 -12.06 -0.68
C THR A 71 -10.24 -11.47 -1.65
N PRO A 72 -9.18 -10.83 -1.16
CA PRO A 72 -8.11 -10.34 -2.03
C PRO A 72 -7.28 -11.50 -2.57
N ASP A 73 -6.79 -11.36 -3.82
CA ASP A 73 -5.85 -12.28 -4.44
C ASP A 73 -4.40 -11.87 -4.19
N TYR A 74 -4.17 -10.56 -4.08
CA TYR A 74 -2.83 -10.00 -3.96
C TYR A 74 -2.76 -8.89 -2.91
N LEU A 75 -1.61 -8.84 -2.20
CA LEU A 75 -1.10 -7.65 -1.55
C LEU A 75 0.17 -7.23 -2.27
N VAL A 76 0.16 -6.08 -2.90
CA VAL A 76 1.34 -5.47 -3.51
C VAL A 76 2.08 -4.68 -2.43
N VAL A 77 3.33 -5.05 -2.18
CA VAL A 77 4.19 -4.42 -1.19
C VAL A 77 5.18 -3.53 -1.93
N SER A 78 4.87 -2.24 -1.98
CA SER A 78 5.72 -1.25 -2.65
C SER A 78 6.92 -0.87 -1.81
N HIS A 79 6.74 -0.83 -0.47
CA HIS A 79 7.71 -0.38 0.51
C HIS A 79 7.58 -1.14 1.83
N LEU A 80 8.69 -1.27 2.58
CA LEU A 80 8.73 -2.00 3.85
C LEU A 80 8.80 -1.09 5.09
N GLU A 81 8.72 0.22 4.94
CA GLU A 81 8.59 1.12 6.08
C GLU A 81 7.29 0.85 6.84
N PRO A 82 7.26 0.98 8.18
CA PRO A 82 6.11 0.55 8.99
C PRO A 82 4.76 1.12 8.59
N ASP A 83 4.71 2.33 8.08
CA ASP A 83 3.47 2.99 7.64
C ASP A 83 2.89 2.40 6.34
N HIS A 84 3.69 1.64 5.58
CA HIS A 84 3.26 0.85 4.42
C HIS A 84 3.10 -0.64 4.73
N SER A 85 3.81 -1.16 5.73
CA SER A 85 4.05 -2.59 5.84
C SER A 85 3.58 -3.25 7.14
N ALA A 86 3.28 -2.48 8.18
CA ALA A 86 3.07 -3.04 9.53
C ALA A 86 1.97 -4.12 9.62
N ASN A 87 1.04 -4.14 8.68
CA ASN A 87 -0.05 -5.12 8.67
C ASN A 87 0.14 -6.28 7.69
N ILE A 88 1.30 -6.43 7.03
CA ILE A 88 1.57 -7.51 6.06
C ILE A 88 1.36 -8.88 6.69
N GLN A 89 1.89 -9.12 7.89
CA GLN A 89 1.74 -10.40 8.58
C GLN A 89 0.27 -10.69 8.91
N LEU A 90 -0.44 -9.75 9.50
CA LEU A 90 -1.87 -9.90 9.83
C LEU A 90 -2.74 -10.09 8.57
N PHE A 91 -2.40 -9.41 7.49
CA PHE A 91 -3.05 -9.63 6.20
C PHE A 91 -2.81 -11.04 5.68
N ALA A 92 -1.57 -11.52 5.75
CA ALA A 92 -1.20 -12.86 5.33
C ALA A 92 -1.89 -13.96 6.16
N GLU A 93 -2.07 -13.74 7.46
CA GLU A 93 -2.80 -14.64 8.36
C GLU A 93 -4.31 -14.64 8.06
N LYS A 94 -4.89 -13.46 7.84
CA LYS A 94 -6.32 -13.30 7.55
C LYS A 94 -6.73 -13.83 6.17
N TYR A 95 -5.83 -13.68 5.17
CA TYR A 95 -6.07 -14.10 3.79
C TYR A 95 -5.00 -15.11 3.31
N PRO A 96 -5.05 -16.35 3.79
CA PRO A 96 -3.99 -17.34 3.53
C PRO A 96 -3.83 -17.72 2.05
N ALA A 97 -4.83 -17.50 1.20
CA ALA A 97 -4.75 -17.74 -0.23
C ALA A 97 -4.13 -16.56 -1.02
N ALA A 98 -4.12 -15.35 -0.45
CA ALA A 98 -3.57 -14.19 -1.12
C ALA A 98 -2.04 -14.28 -1.26
N LYS A 99 -1.50 -13.76 -2.36
CA LYS A 99 -0.05 -13.71 -2.62
C LYS A 99 0.49 -12.31 -2.32
N LEU A 100 1.73 -12.26 -1.86
CA LEU A 100 2.49 -11.03 -1.67
C LEU A 100 3.27 -10.72 -2.95
N VAL A 101 2.97 -9.62 -3.61
CA VAL A 101 3.65 -9.17 -4.84
C VAL A 101 4.67 -8.11 -4.47
N LEU A 102 5.96 -8.37 -4.71
CA LEU A 102 7.02 -7.51 -4.20
C LEU A 102 8.31 -7.66 -5.01
N SER A 103 9.24 -6.72 -4.82
CA SER A 103 10.57 -6.80 -5.42
C SER A 103 11.40 -7.95 -4.81
N ALA A 104 12.41 -8.42 -5.54
CA ALA A 104 13.34 -9.43 -5.01
C ALA A 104 14.07 -8.94 -3.74
N LYS A 105 14.34 -7.63 -3.66
CA LYS A 105 14.99 -7.02 -2.51
C LYS A 105 14.05 -6.98 -1.31
N ALA A 106 12.77 -6.60 -1.50
CA ALA A 106 11.77 -6.63 -0.44
C ALA A 106 11.57 -8.06 0.09
N LYS A 107 11.48 -9.07 -0.78
CA LYS A 107 11.40 -10.47 -0.35
C LYS A 107 12.58 -10.87 0.54
N ALA A 108 13.79 -10.46 0.20
CA ALA A 108 14.99 -10.78 0.99
C ALA A 108 15.02 -10.04 2.35
N MET A 109 14.39 -8.88 2.45
CA MET A 109 14.32 -8.09 3.68
C MET A 109 13.16 -8.48 4.59
N LEU A 110 12.05 -8.94 4.03
CA LEU A 110 10.79 -9.21 4.73
C LEU A 110 10.95 -10.07 6.01
N PRO A 111 11.77 -11.15 6.02
CA PRO A 111 11.97 -11.97 7.22
C PRO A 111 12.70 -11.27 8.37
N GLN A 112 13.21 -10.07 8.17
CA GLN A 112 13.81 -9.26 9.23
C GLN A 112 12.76 -8.52 10.06
N PHE A 113 11.54 -8.40 9.52
CA PHE A 113 10.43 -7.66 10.11
C PHE A 113 9.24 -8.55 10.48
N PHE A 114 8.99 -9.62 9.71
CA PHE A 114 7.79 -10.42 9.81
C PHE A 114 8.10 -11.91 9.75
N ASP A 115 7.33 -12.70 10.53
CA ASP A 115 7.33 -14.16 10.47
C ASP A 115 6.10 -14.61 9.68
N ILE A 116 6.29 -14.87 8.39
CA ILE A 116 5.21 -15.27 7.49
C ILE A 116 5.42 -16.75 7.10
N ALA A 117 4.46 -17.57 7.47
CA ALA A 117 4.49 -19.00 7.10
C ALA A 117 4.51 -19.16 5.57
N GLU A 118 5.29 -20.14 5.10
CA GLU A 118 5.38 -20.51 3.68
C GLU A 118 5.75 -19.31 2.77
N LEU A 119 6.61 -18.41 3.26
CA LEU A 119 6.94 -17.15 2.59
C LEU A 119 7.32 -17.33 1.12
N ASP A 120 8.13 -18.34 0.81
CA ASP A 120 8.58 -18.60 -0.58
C ASP A 120 7.42 -18.91 -1.52
N GLU A 121 6.43 -19.64 -1.04
CA GLU A 121 5.23 -20.03 -1.80
C GLU A 121 4.22 -18.86 -1.88
N ARG A 122 4.24 -17.98 -0.86
CA ARG A 122 3.35 -16.83 -0.76
C ARG A 122 3.80 -15.66 -1.63
N CYS A 123 5.07 -15.57 -2.00
CA CYS A 123 5.63 -14.45 -2.74
C CYS A 123 5.56 -14.62 -4.26
N VAL A 124 5.08 -13.60 -4.93
CA VAL A 124 5.24 -13.35 -6.37
C VAL A 124 6.28 -12.25 -6.53
N VAL A 125 7.50 -12.66 -6.91
CA VAL A 125 8.59 -11.68 -7.09
C VAL A 125 8.49 -11.10 -8.49
N VAL A 126 8.37 -9.78 -8.57
CA VAL A 126 8.30 -9.02 -9.82
C VAL A 126 9.61 -8.27 -10.11
N LYS A 127 9.86 -7.98 -11.38
CA LYS A 127 11.04 -7.28 -11.88
C LYS A 127 10.63 -6.01 -12.63
N GLU A 128 11.63 -5.23 -13.00
CA GLU A 128 11.47 -4.05 -13.83
C GLU A 128 10.63 -4.33 -15.08
N GLY A 129 9.54 -3.58 -15.25
CA GLY A 129 8.64 -3.68 -16.39
C GLY A 129 7.69 -4.88 -16.41
N GLU A 130 7.77 -5.80 -15.43
CA GLU A 130 6.82 -6.92 -15.33
C GLU A 130 5.41 -6.44 -15.04
N THR A 131 4.43 -7.23 -15.48
CA THR A 131 3.01 -6.91 -15.34
C THR A 131 2.27 -8.00 -14.57
N LEU A 132 1.29 -7.58 -13.78
CA LEU A 132 0.30 -8.42 -13.12
C LEU A 132 -1.07 -8.14 -13.72
N GLU A 133 -1.69 -9.18 -14.29
CA GLU A 133 -3.03 -9.10 -14.86
C GLU A 133 -4.07 -9.38 -13.77
N LEU A 134 -5.03 -8.46 -13.62
CA LEU A 134 -6.12 -8.61 -12.64
C LEU A 134 -7.46 -8.97 -13.30
N GLY A 135 -7.55 -8.82 -14.60
CA GLY A 135 -8.74 -8.96 -15.44
C GLY A 135 -8.73 -7.83 -16.47
N ALA A 136 -9.58 -6.82 -16.29
CA ALA A 136 -9.55 -5.60 -17.09
C ALA A 136 -8.37 -4.67 -16.76
N HIS A 137 -7.90 -4.73 -15.50
CA HIS A 137 -6.78 -3.92 -15.01
C HIS A 137 -5.45 -4.65 -15.14
N LYS A 138 -4.41 -3.85 -15.37
CA LYS A 138 -3.05 -4.34 -15.53
C LYS A 138 -2.09 -3.45 -14.74
N LEU A 139 -1.43 -4.05 -13.74
CA LEU A 139 -0.36 -3.39 -12.98
C LEU A 139 1.00 -3.67 -13.63
N GLN A 140 1.75 -2.63 -13.94
CA GLN A 140 3.14 -2.73 -14.35
C GLN A 140 4.05 -2.18 -13.26
N PHE A 141 5.16 -2.88 -12.96
CA PHE A 141 6.04 -2.54 -11.86
C PHE A 141 7.34 -1.91 -12.35
N PHE A 142 7.79 -0.89 -11.64
CA PHE A 142 9.07 -0.22 -11.89
C PHE A 142 9.86 -0.16 -10.60
N MET A 143 11.13 -0.56 -10.66
CA MET A 143 12.00 -0.55 -9.49
C MET A 143 12.49 0.87 -9.21
N ALA A 144 12.35 1.32 -7.99
CA ALA A 144 12.74 2.65 -7.53
C ALA A 144 13.72 2.56 -6.33
N PRO A 145 14.86 1.84 -6.50
CA PRO A 145 15.79 1.62 -5.39
C PRO A 145 16.33 2.93 -4.84
N MET A 146 16.37 3.06 -3.50
CA MET A 146 16.77 4.27 -2.77
C MET A 146 15.83 5.48 -2.91
N VAL A 147 14.58 5.21 -3.27
CA VAL A 147 13.50 6.22 -3.24
C VAL A 147 12.41 5.74 -2.25
N HIS A 148 12.61 5.85 -0.87
CA HIS A 148 13.91 6.23 -0.26
C HIS A 148 14.69 5.01 0.30
N TRP A 149 14.12 3.80 0.33
CA TRP A 149 14.75 2.55 0.76
C TRP A 149 15.18 1.69 -0.45
N PRO A 150 16.08 0.70 -0.23
CA PRO A 150 16.68 -0.05 -1.34
C PRO A 150 15.74 -1.03 -2.06
N GLU A 151 14.59 -1.35 -1.48
CA GLU A 151 13.65 -2.36 -1.99
C GLU A 151 12.44 -1.75 -2.72
N VAL A 152 12.31 -0.43 -2.69
CA VAL A 152 11.12 0.29 -3.19
C VAL A 152 10.84 -0.02 -4.65
N MET A 153 9.58 -0.23 -4.94
CA MET A 153 9.04 -0.29 -6.30
C MET A 153 7.77 0.56 -6.39
N VAL A 154 7.43 1.02 -7.58
CA VAL A 154 6.18 1.71 -7.87
C VAL A 154 5.33 0.88 -8.82
N GLY A 155 4.01 0.98 -8.71
CA GLY A 155 3.06 0.28 -9.57
C GLY A 155 2.30 1.25 -10.45
N TYR A 156 2.27 1.00 -11.76
CA TYR A 156 1.46 1.77 -12.70
C TYR A 156 0.29 0.93 -13.19
N GLU A 157 -0.93 1.35 -12.88
CA GLU A 157 -2.15 0.75 -13.42
C GLU A 157 -2.42 1.38 -14.80
N ALA A 158 -2.33 0.56 -15.85
CA ALA A 158 -2.28 1.04 -17.23
C ALA A 158 -3.64 1.35 -17.83
N THR A 159 -4.73 0.76 -17.30
CA THR A 159 -6.08 0.90 -17.83
C THR A 159 -6.67 2.28 -17.49
N GLU A 160 -6.60 2.66 -16.22
CA GLU A 160 -7.10 3.94 -15.72
C GLU A 160 -5.98 4.98 -15.58
N LYS A 161 -4.72 4.59 -15.81
CA LYS A 161 -3.52 5.44 -15.79
C LYS A 161 -3.22 6.02 -14.40
N VAL A 162 -3.30 5.17 -13.39
CA VAL A 162 -3.02 5.51 -12.00
C VAL A 162 -1.63 5.04 -11.60
N LEU A 163 -0.83 5.93 -11.03
CA LEU A 163 0.49 5.62 -10.47
C LEU A 163 0.37 5.47 -8.94
N PHE A 164 0.73 4.28 -8.44
CA PHE A 164 0.93 4.01 -7.02
C PHE A 164 2.42 4.21 -6.72
N SER A 165 2.75 5.36 -6.15
CA SER A 165 4.13 5.85 -6.09
C SER A 165 4.84 5.59 -4.76
N ALA A 166 4.19 4.91 -3.81
CA ALA A 166 4.66 4.85 -2.43
C ALA A 166 4.98 6.27 -1.91
N ASP A 167 6.15 6.52 -1.36
CA ASP A 167 6.56 7.83 -0.83
C ASP A 167 7.03 8.83 -1.90
N ALA A 168 7.28 8.35 -3.11
CA ALA A 168 7.70 9.26 -4.17
C ALA A 168 6.62 10.32 -4.43
N PHE A 169 7.04 11.60 -4.49
CA PHE A 169 6.18 12.77 -4.67
C PHE A 169 5.24 13.07 -3.47
N GLY A 170 5.41 12.36 -2.34
CA GLY A 170 4.60 12.55 -1.15
C GLY A 170 4.94 13.81 -0.37
N LYS A 171 4.01 14.22 0.49
CA LYS A 171 4.24 15.18 1.57
C LYS A 171 3.51 14.72 2.82
N PHE A 172 3.93 15.16 3.99
CA PHE A 172 3.21 14.91 5.23
C PHE A 172 1.90 15.73 5.28
N GLY A 173 0.86 15.12 5.84
CA GLY A 173 -0.44 15.71 6.08
C GLY A 173 -1.55 14.68 5.96
N ALA A 174 -2.54 14.76 6.85
CA ALA A 174 -3.73 13.95 6.76
C ALA A 174 -4.63 14.46 5.61
N LEU A 175 -5.21 13.57 4.80
CA LEU A 175 -6.13 13.93 3.72
C LEU A 175 -7.38 14.66 4.23
N SER A 176 -7.75 14.42 5.48
CA SER A 176 -8.85 15.10 6.16
C SER A 176 -8.47 16.48 6.71
N ALA A 177 -7.19 16.83 6.72
CA ALA A 177 -6.76 18.16 7.12
C ALA A 177 -7.18 19.18 6.05
N ASP A 178 -7.60 20.37 6.52
CA ASP A 178 -8.04 21.46 5.64
C ASP A 178 -6.80 22.19 5.08
N GLU A 179 -6.07 21.50 4.20
CA GLU A 179 -4.85 21.97 3.55
C GLU A 179 -5.05 22.20 2.06
N ASP A 180 -4.42 23.24 1.57
CA ASP A 180 -4.24 23.45 0.14
C ASP A 180 -3.13 22.49 -0.37
N TRP A 181 -3.55 21.43 -1.08
CA TRP A 181 -2.65 20.44 -1.66
C TRP A 181 -1.96 20.92 -2.94
N THR A 182 -1.96 22.22 -3.20
CA THR A 182 -1.15 22.79 -4.28
C THR A 182 0.33 22.54 -4.00
N CYS A 183 1.06 22.06 -5.02
CA CYS A 183 2.51 21.90 -4.93
C CYS A 183 3.13 23.24 -4.55
N GLU A 184 3.75 23.30 -3.39
CA GLU A 184 4.72 24.35 -3.10
C GLU A 184 5.92 24.10 -4.02
N ALA A 185 6.07 24.98 -5.00
CA ALA A 185 7.17 24.93 -5.95
C ALA A 185 8.47 25.45 -5.32
#